data_9fbf2b90bf1322c85f75719c3a3c70ad
#
_entry.id   9fbf2b90bf1322c85f75719c3a3c70ad
#
_cell.length_a   1.000
_cell.length_b   1.000
_cell.length_c   1.000
_cell.angle_alpha   90.00
_cell.angle_beta   90.00
_cell.angle_gamma   90.00
#
_symmetry.space_group_name_H-M   'P 1'
#
loop_
_entity.id
_entity.type
_entity.pdbx_description
1 polymer ?
#
loop_
_entity_poly.entity_id
_entity_poly.type
_entity_poly.pdbx_seq_one_letter_code
_entity_poly.pdbx_strand_id
1 'polypeptide(L)'
;MVAVRSARAASAAPVDRAFRALSPRSPDTQMLVGAVLHVDGRPPELGMLRDHIAARLPALPALTSYLPLGATRWTAPCYPDLAVHVAERAVPGEQENLESVVAELTRTELPDDAPPWRLWLLHGHAPRQYALLYLAHHYLQDAGGLLHTVESLFGPEIPAEASSAVYHGFAQRLPTVSDYGRCLMMSVRNVRQARKWSVPHCRTTPDRTLHWSRVPTDALGSIAATFGGTRNDVYIAAIAQSLAHWLEAMSDIPAPPDLAFAVPANIRRPEEMNLPGNRTALTHIRLPATPLDPAQRMVSTTRATMSLKSPRVRAALRAGVDHVPMWLARATVNTIAGRRRGPVGASFITLRHHLAFRGSPVTAVYPVMCAPAGTPLAVLSFTYEGYTTVCFRADTGFPGLDRIHHTWRETIRAWNESLLRS
;
A
#
# COMPACT_ATOMS: atom_id res chain seq x y z
N MET A 1 13.67 29.68 -24.43
CA MET A 1 12.34 29.13 -24.78
C MET A 1 12.57 27.70 -25.26
N VAL A 2 12.60 26.72 -24.32
CA VAL A 2 12.70 25.31 -24.67
C VAL A 2 11.29 24.87 -25.00
N ALA A 3 11.09 24.38 -26.22
CA ALA A 3 9.82 23.87 -26.71
C ALA A 3 9.40 22.69 -25.81
N VAL A 4 8.36 22.87 -25.01
CA VAL A 4 7.66 21.80 -24.31
C VAL A 4 7.08 20.91 -25.44
N ARG A 5 7.76 19.81 -25.74
CA ARG A 5 7.17 18.75 -26.56
C ARG A 5 5.88 18.37 -25.86
N SER A 6 4.75 18.58 -26.54
CA SER A 6 3.42 18.13 -26.13
C SER A 6 3.52 16.67 -25.72
N ALA A 7 3.60 16.40 -24.43
CA ALA A 7 3.60 15.06 -23.88
C ALA A 7 2.24 14.44 -24.25
N ARG A 8 2.23 13.52 -25.20
CA ARG A 8 1.02 12.78 -25.57
C ARG A 8 0.50 12.11 -24.30
N ALA A 9 -0.78 12.36 -23.97
CA ALA A 9 -1.45 11.76 -22.85
C ALA A 9 -1.19 10.24 -22.82
N ALA A 10 -0.67 9.71 -21.71
CA ALA A 10 -0.32 8.31 -21.58
C ALA A 10 -1.57 7.42 -21.59
N SER A 11 -1.45 6.20 -22.14
CA SER A 11 -2.54 5.23 -22.10
C SER A 11 -2.75 4.75 -20.66
N ALA A 12 -4.01 4.66 -20.22
CA ALA A 12 -4.37 4.12 -18.93
C ALA A 12 -4.43 2.59 -19.00
N ALA A 13 -3.77 1.90 -18.07
CA ALA A 13 -3.84 0.45 -18.00
C ALA A 13 -5.28 -0.04 -17.72
N PRO A 14 -5.66 -1.24 -18.17
CA PRO A 14 -6.99 -1.78 -17.87
C PRO A 14 -7.31 -1.83 -16.39
N VAL A 15 -6.31 -2.06 -15.53
CA VAL A 15 -6.48 -2.08 -14.07
C VAL A 15 -6.80 -0.69 -13.51
N ASP A 16 -6.18 0.39 -14.02
CA ASP A 16 -6.46 1.77 -13.60
C ASP A 16 -7.90 2.16 -13.94
N ARG A 17 -8.34 1.80 -15.14
CA ARG A 17 -9.71 2.02 -15.61
C ARG A 17 -10.73 1.22 -14.78
N ALA A 18 -10.36 0.01 -14.36
CA ALA A 18 -11.21 -0.80 -13.49
C ALA A 18 -11.33 -0.20 -12.08
N PHE A 19 -10.23 0.27 -11.47
CA PHE A 19 -10.26 1.00 -10.19
C PHE A 19 -11.05 2.31 -10.32
N ARG A 20 -10.83 3.07 -11.40
CA ARG A 20 -11.59 4.32 -11.64
C ARG A 20 -13.09 4.07 -11.75
N ALA A 21 -13.50 2.98 -12.38
CA ALA A 21 -14.90 2.61 -12.51
C ALA A 21 -15.57 2.18 -11.19
N LEU A 22 -14.81 1.86 -10.15
CA LEU A 22 -15.33 1.58 -8.80
C LEU A 22 -15.51 2.84 -7.96
N SER A 23 -14.73 3.89 -8.23
CA SER A 23 -14.65 5.12 -7.45
C SER A 23 -16.01 5.81 -7.21
N PRO A 24 -16.95 5.90 -8.17
CA PRO A 24 -18.19 6.63 -7.98
C PRO A 24 -19.29 5.89 -7.21
N ARG A 25 -19.06 4.68 -6.72
CA ARG A 25 -20.15 3.78 -6.32
C ARG A 25 -20.54 3.83 -4.86
N SER A 26 -19.69 4.32 -3.96
CA SER A 26 -20.02 4.45 -2.53
C SER A 26 -18.89 5.12 -1.76
N PRO A 27 -19.16 5.96 -0.75
CA PRO A 27 -18.17 6.43 0.23
C PRO A 27 -17.39 5.28 0.89
N ASP A 28 -18.03 4.12 1.04
CA ASP A 28 -17.42 2.92 1.63
C ASP A 28 -16.38 2.24 0.74
N THR A 29 -16.28 2.63 -0.53
CA THR A 29 -15.33 2.09 -1.50
C THR A 29 -14.20 3.06 -1.82
N GLN A 30 -13.99 4.08 -0.98
CA GLN A 30 -12.88 5.01 -1.19
C GLN A 30 -11.55 4.28 -1.06
N MET A 31 -10.92 4.12 -2.21
CA MET A 31 -9.64 3.44 -2.35
C MET A 31 -8.49 4.44 -2.15
N LEU A 32 -8.43 5.08 -0.96
CA LEU A 32 -7.37 6.03 -0.65
C LEU A 32 -6.18 5.30 -0.01
N VAL A 33 -5.01 5.57 -0.56
CA VAL A 33 -3.72 5.11 -0.03
C VAL A 33 -2.85 6.33 0.26
N GLY A 34 -1.94 6.21 1.24
CA GLY A 34 -1.15 7.37 1.60
C GLY A 34 -0.05 7.12 2.61
N ALA A 35 0.47 8.23 3.12
CA ALA A 35 1.52 8.26 4.14
C ALA A 35 1.31 9.44 5.09
N VAL A 36 1.59 9.20 6.36
CA VAL A 36 1.74 10.24 7.40
C VAL A 36 3.23 10.39 7.69
N LEU A 37 3.77 11.58 7.44
CA LEU A 37 5.15 11.91 7.73
C LEU A 37 5.19 12.72 9.03
N HIS A 38 5.80 12.18 10.06
CA HIS A 38 6.05 12.89 11.32
C HIS A 38 7.28 13.77 11.17
N VAL A 39 7.13 15.07 11.37
CA VAL A 39 8.19 16.05 11.15
C VAL A 39 8.49 16.76 12.46
N ASP A 40 9.77 16.83 12.82
CA ASP A 40 10.21 17.59 13.99
C ASP A 40 10.19 19.09 13.73
N GLY A 41 9.76 19.83 14.71
CA GLY A 41 9.74 21.29 14.67
C GLY A 41 8.36 21.90 14.85
N ARG A 42 8.26 23.19 14.57
CA ARG A 42 6.98 23.90 14.57
C ARG A 42 6.28 23.71 13.23
N PRO A 43 4.95 23.59 13.21
CA PRO A 43 4.21 23.52 11.95
C PRO A 43 4.51 24.79 11.13
N PRO A 44 4.76 24.64 9.81
CA PRO A 44 4.98 25.77 8.93
C PRO A 44 3.67 26.51 8.67
N GLU A 45 3.79 27.74 8.14
CA GLU A 45 2.63 28.39 7.52
C GLU A 45 2.17 27.58 6.29
N LEU A 46 0.87 27.46 6.11
CA LEU A 46 0.27 26.68 5.02
C LEU A 46 0.74 27.16 3.63
N GLY A 47 0.99 28.47 3.48
CA GLY A 47 1.56 29.07 2.26
C GLY A 47 2.91 28.47 1.91
N MET A 48 3.81 28.34 2.89
CA MET A 48 5.14 27.74 2.67
C MET A 48 5.08 26.28 2.22
N LEU A 49 4.08 25.53 2.72
CA LEU A 49 3.87 24.14 2.27
C LEU A 49 3.37 24.12 0.83
N ARG A 50 2.43 24.99 0.46
CA ARG A 50 1.92 25.13 -0.91
C ARG A 50 3.02 25.49 -1.89
N ASP A 51 3.87 26.46 -1.56
CA ASP A 51 5.00 26.88 -2.39
C ASP A 51 6.00 25.73 -2.61
N HIS A 52 6.28 24.96 -1.56
CA HIS A 52 7.14 23.79 -1.64
C HIS A 52 6.58 22.71 -2.58
N ILE A 53 5.29 22.44 -2.50
CA ILE A 53 4.61 21.49 -3.40
C ILE A 53 4.60 22.03 -4.83
N ALA A 54 4.24 23.32 -5.03
CA ALA A 54 4.21 23.96 -6.35
C ALA A 54 5.54 23.82 -7.10
N ALA A 55 6.65 24.04 -6.39
CA ALA A 55 8.00 23.94 -6.96
C ALA A 55 8.33 22.51 -7.47
N ARG A 56 7.70 21.46 -6.91
CA ARG A 56 7.97 20.05 -7.25
C ARG A 56 6.99 19.42 -8.24
N LEU A 57 5.81 20.01 -8.41
CA LEU A 57 4.76 19.49 -9.31
C LEU A 57 5.24 19.25 -10.75
N PRO A 58 6.10 20.12 -11.37
CA PRO A 58 6.57 19.90 -12.75
C PRO A 58 7.30 18.56 -12.96
N ALA A 59 7.94 18.05 -11.92
CA ALA A 59 8.65 16.76 -11.95
C ALA A 59 7.75 15.56 -11.63
N LEU A 60 6.47 15.77 -11.29
CA LEU A 60 5.54 14.75 -10.80
C LEU A 60 4.27 14.65 -11.66
N PRO A 61 4.34 14.06 -12.87
CA PRO A 61 3.18 13.89 -13.75
C PRO A 61 2.01 13.16 -13.08
N ALA A 62 2.28 12.29 -12.11
CA ALA A 62 1.24 11.62 -11.33
C ALA A 62 0.38 12.61 -10.53
N LEU A 63 0.94 13.73 -10.09
CA LEU A 63 0.21 14.76 -9.33
C LEU A 63 -0.46 15.83 -10.22
N THR A 64 -0.21 15.79 -11.52
CA THR A 64 -0.74 16.77 -12.50
C THR A 64 -1.64 16.10 -13.54
N SER A 65 -1.99 14.85 -13.38
CA SER A 65 -2.85 14.11 -14.31
C SER A 65 -3.97 13.37 -13.57
N TYR A 66 -5.09 13.20 -14.23
CA TYR A 66 -6.18 12.36 -13.73
C TYR A 66 -6.78 11.53 -14.86
N LEU A 67 -7.57 10.53 -14.51
CA LEU A 67 -8.24 9.66 -15.47
C LEU A 67 -9.74 9.94 -15.42
N PRO A 68 -10.31 10.64 -16.44
CA PRO A 68 -11.75 10.84 -16.49
C PRO A 68 -12.51 9.51 -16.53
N LEU A 69 -13.70 9.48 -15.97
CA LEU A 69 -14.52 8.27 -15.98
C LEU A 69 -14.82 7.82 -17.42
N GLY A 70 -14.54 6.56 -17.72
CA GLY A 70 -14.73 6.01 -19.07
C GLY A 70 -13.57 6.26 -20.04
N ALA A 71 -12.64 7.16 -19.72
CA ALA A 71 -11.51 7.45 -20.58
C ALA A 71 -10.53 6.24 -20.66
N THR A 72 -9.78 6.20 -21.77
CA THR A 72 -8.71 5.21 -22.01
C THR A 72 -7.32 5.81 -21.88
N ARG A 73 -7.22 7.11 -21.64
CA ARG A 73 -5.98 7.87 -21.54
C ARG A 73 -6.05 8.83 -20.35
N TRP A 74 -4.92 9.03 -19.73
CA TRP A 74 -4.72 10.09 -18.74
C TRP A 74 -4.86 11.46 -19.40
N THR A 75 -5.25 12.47 -18.65
CA THR A 75 -5.25 13.86 -19.15
C THR A 75 -3.83 14.32 -19.49
N ALA A 76 -3.74 15.37 -20.30
CA ALA A 76 -2.53 16.18 -20.34
C ALA A 76 -2.26 16.77 -18.93
N PRO A 77 -1.03 17.17 -18.62
CA PRO A 77 -0.73 17.82 -17.33
C PRO A 77 -1.67 18.98 -17.05
N CYS A 78 -2.33 18.91 -15.88
CA CYS A 78 -3.24 19.92 -15.36
C CYS A 78 -2.75 20.26 -13.94
N TYR A 79 -2.23 21.47 -13.74
CA TYR A 79 -1.76 21.88 -12.43
C TYR A 79 -2.96 22.07 -11.48
N PRO A 80 -2.97 21.33 -10.36
CA PRO A 80 -4.09 21.42 -9.41
C PRO A 80 -4.09 22.75 -8.66
N ASP A 81 -5.26 23.22 -8.27
CA ASP A 81 -5.40 24.33 -7.33
C ASP A 81 -4.91 23.89 -5.93
N LEU A 82 -3.79 24.41 -5.50
CA LEU A 82 -3.19 24.07 -4.21
C LEU A 82 -4.01 24.58 -3.01
N ALA A 83 -4.92 25.54 -3.21
CA ALA A 83 -5.84 25.94 -2.16
C ALA A 83 -6.84 24.81 -1.83
N VAL A 84 -7.18 23.98 -2.82
CA VAL A 84 -8.04 22.80 -2.67
C VAL A 84 -7.26 21.55 -2.23
N HIS A 85 -6.05 21.36 -2.79
CA HIS A 85 -5.28 20.14 -2.61
C HIS A 85 -4.42 20.12 -1.34
N VAL A 86 -4.07 21.29 -0.79
CA VAL A 86 -3.21 21.42 0.39
C VAL A 86 -3.96 22.20 1.47
N ALA A 87 -4.36 21.50 2.52
CA ALA A 87 -5.15 22.03 3.63
C ALA A 87 -4.43 21.83 4.97
N GLU A 88 -4.96 22.41 6.04
CA GLU A 88 -4.50 22.14 7.39
C GLU A 88 -5.65 21.63 8.27
N ARG A 89 -5.29 20.89 9.30
CA ARG A 89 -6.25 20.37 10.29
C ARG A 89 -5.58 20.35 11.67
N ALA A 90 -6.19 21.01 12.63
CA ALA A 90 -5.81 20.86 14.02
C ALA A 90 -6.21 19.48 14.54
N VAL A 91 -5.30 18.84 15.28
CA VAL A 91 -5.49 17.55 15.94
C VAL A 91 -5.26 17.80 17.44
N PRO A 92 -6.28 18.13 18.21
CA PRO A 92 -6.11 18.36 19.64
C PRO A 92 -5.86 17.06 20.38
N GLY A 93 -4.86 17.03 21.26
CA GLY A 93 -4.58 15.90 22.14
C GLY A 93 -3.41 15.03 21.68
N GLU A 94 -3.49 13.72 21.98
CA GLU A 94 -2.39 12.77 21.84
C GLU A 94 -2.40 12.00 20.50
N GLN A 95 -1.46 11.05 20.36
CA GLN A 95 -1.28 10.21 19.16
C GLN A 95 -2.55 9.45 18.74
N GLU A 96 -3.38 8.99 19.69
CA GLU A 96 -4.64 8.29 19.41
C GLU A 96 -5.65 9.17 18.65
N ASN A 97 -5.62 10.49 18.91
CA ASN A 97 -6.42 11.44 18.16
C ASN A 97 -5.92 11.61 16.73
N LEU A 98 -4.61 11.46 16.49
CA LEU A 98 -4.06 11.46 15.15
C LEU A 98 -4.56 10.26 14.32
N GLU A 99 -4.61 9.05 14.90
CA GLU A 99 -5.19 7.86 14.25
C GLU A 99 -6.65 8.10 13.84
N SER A 100 -7.43 8.66 14.75
CA SER A 100 -8.85 8.97 14.51
C SER A 100 -9.03 10.02 13.41
N VAL A 101 -8.25 11.09 13.43
CA VAL A 101 -8.31 12.15 12.41
C VAL A 101 -7.86 11.61 11.04
N VAL A 102 -6.80 10.80 10.99
CA VAL A 102 -6.37 10.17 9.73
C VAL A 102 -7.45 9.21 9.21
N ALA A 103 -8.09 8.42 10.09
CA ALA A 103 -9.19 7.55 9.70
C ALA A 103 -10.39 8.35 9.13
N GLU A 104 -10.74 9.49 9.75
CA GLU A 104 -11.75 10.43 9.23
C GLU A 104 -11.36 10.96 7.85
N LEU A 105 -10.13 11.46 7.70
CA LEU A 105 -9.65 12.04 6.44
C LEU A 105 -9.57 11.02 5.29
N THR A 106 -9.42 9.73 5.59
CA THR A 106 -9.50 8.68 4.55
C THR A 106 -10.91 8.51 3.97
N ARG A 107 -11.94 9.15 4.57
CA ARG A 107 -13.31 9.18 4.05
C ARG A 107 -13.61 10.44 3.23
N THR A 108 -12.66 11.39 3.16
CA THR A 108 -12.83 12.62 2.39
C THR A 108 -12.89 12.32 0.90
N GLU A 109 -13.86 12.88 0.21
CA GLU A 109 -13.92 12.80 -1.24
C GLU A 109 -12.77 13.61 -1.88
N LEU A 110 -12.10 12.98 -2.82
CA LEU A 110 -11.09 13.64 -3.64
C LEU A 110 -11.73 14.22 -4.92
N PRO A 111 -11.13 15.25 -5.52
CA PRO A 111 -11.63 15.82 -6.77
C PRO A 111 -11.79 14.76 -7.86
N ASP A 112 -12.87 14.84 -8.63
CA ASP A 112 -13.23 13.88 -9.68
C ASP A 112 -12.79 14.37 -11.08
N ASP A 113 -12.67 15.67 -11.24
CA ASP A 113 -12.28 16.42 -12.45
C ASP A 113 -10.88 17.06 -12.34
N ALA A 114 -10.12 16.68 -11.32
CA ALA A 114 -8.74 17.10 -11.07
C ALA A 114 -7.91 15.90 -10.58
N PRO A 115 -6.57 16.04 -10.45
CA PRO A 115 -5.72 14.99 -9.91
C PRO A 115 -6.20 14.54 -8.52
N PRO A 116 -6.52 13.25 -8.31
CA PRO A 116 -7.20 12.78 -7.09
C PRO A 116 -6.21 12.52 -5.95
N TRP A 117 -5.67 13.59 -5.40
CA TRP A 117 -4.83 13.55 -4.21
C TRP A 117 -5.09 14.78 -3.32
N ARG A 118 -4.72 14.67 -2.04
CA ARG A 118 -4.67 15.78 -1.08
C ARG A 118 -3.50 15.61 -0.12
N LEU A 119 -3.02 16.74 0.38
CA LEU A 119 -2.03 16.83 1.44
C LEU A 119 -2.61 17.67 2.59
N TRP A 120 -2.47 17.19 3.82
CA TRP A 120 -2.87 17.92 5.02
C TRP A 120 -1.67 18.18 5.91
N LEU A 121 -1.59 19.41 6.41
CA LEU A 121 -0.75 19.77 7.54
C LEU A 121 -1.54 19.48 8.83
N LEU A 122 -1.14 18.45 9.58
CA LEU A 122 -1.74 18.06 10.84
C LEU A 122 -0.87 18.55 12.00
N HIS A 123 -1.46 19.30 12.95
CA HIS A 123 -0.72 19.87 14.06
C HIS A 123 -1.53 19.89 15.35
N GLY A 124 -0.84 20.03 16.51
CA GLY A 124 -1.48 20.07 17.81
C GLY A 124 -1.52 18.75 18.58
N HIS A 125 -1.17 17.62 17.93
CA HIS A 125 -1.14 16.29 18.55
C HIS A 125 0.12 16.02 19.40
N ALA A 126 1.19 16.80 19.20
CA ALA A 126 2.42 16.68 19.98
C ALA A 126 3.16 18.02 20.06
N PRO A 127 3.86 18.31 21.16
CA PRO A 127 4.71 19.49 21.30
C PRO A 127 5.88 19.43 20.31
N ARG A 128 6.11 20.51 19.55
CA ARG A 128 7.22 20.61 18.60
C ARG A 128 7.28 19.48 17.56
N GLN A 129 6.12 18.95 17.18
CA GLN A 129 6.00 18.00 16.10
C GLN A 129 4.71 18.28 15.33
N TYR A 130 4.74 18.07 14.03
CA TYR A 130 3.57 18.10 13.16
C TYR A 130 3.62 16.91 12.22
N ALA A 131 2.54 16.64 11.53
CA ALA A 131 2.50 15.59 10.54
C ALA A 131 2.02 16.10 9.18
N LEU A 132 2.55 15.52 8.12
CA LEU A 132 2.07 15.74 6.75
C LEU A 132 1.37 14.47 6.29
N LEU A 133 0.06 14.55 6.09
CA LEU A 133 -0.73 13.43 5.57
C LEU A 133 -0.92 13.61 4.07
N TYR A 134 -0.30 12.75 3.28
CA TYR A 134 -0.56 12.62 1.86
C TYR A 134 -1.55 11.47 1.60
N LEU A 135 -2.63 11.75 0.89
CA LEU A 135 -3.60 10.74 0.42
C LEU A 135 -3.81 10.88 -1.08
N ALA A 136 -3.86 9.76 -1.77
CA ALA A 136 -4.19 9.68 -3.18
C ALA A 136 -5.14 8.51 -3.45
N HIS A 137 -5.97 8.65 -4.49
CA HIS A 137 -6.82 7.54 -4.93
C HIS A 137 -5.97 6.43 -5.56
N HIS A 138 -6.26 5.18 -5.24
CA HIS A 138 -5.46 4.02 -5.69
C HIS A 138 -5.42 3.85 -7.21
N TYR A 139 -6.40 4.40 -7.97
CA TYR A 139 -6.27 4.38 -9.42
C TYR A 139 -5.15 5.29 -9.93
N LEU A 140 -4.80 6.34 -9.17
CA LEU A 140 -3.73 7.27 -9.51
C LEU A 140 -2.35 6.66 -9.25
N GLN A 141 -2.20 5.96 -8.12
CA GLN A 141 -0.92 5.44 -7.66
C GLN A 141 -1.07 4.09 -6.96
N ASP A 142 -0.16 3.19 -7.27
CA ASP A 142 0.14 2.03 -6.43
C ASP A 142 1.18 2.40 -5.35
N ALA A 143 1.55 1.41 -4.54
CA ALA A 143 2.53 1.58 -3.49
C ALA A 143 3.91 2.09 -4.00
N GLY A 144 4.34 1.67 -5.19
CA GLY A 144 5.58 2.16 -5.81
C GLY A 144 5.48 3.62 -6.26
N GLY A 145 4.35 4.00 -6.84
CA GLY A 145 4.07 5.39 -7.22
C GLY A 145 3.93 6.30 -6.00
N LEU A 146 3.27 5.83 -4.94
CA LEU A 146 3.16 6.53 -3.66
C LEU A 146 4.54 6.81 -3.04
N LEU A 147 5.38 5.77 -2.96
CA LEU A 147 6.75 5.90 -2.46
C LEU A 147 7.52 6.96 -3.24
N HIS A 148 7.51 6.86 -4.58
CA HIS A 148 8.20 7.82 -5.43
C HIS A 148 7.69 9.25 -5.22
N THR A 149 6.39 9.44 -5.09
CA THR A 149 5.80 10.76 -4.81
C THR A 149 6.27 11.32 -3.48
N VAL A 150 6.24 10.54 -2.41
CA VAL A 150 6.68 10.97 -1.07
C VAL A 150 8.17 11.32 -1.06
N GLU A 151 9.00 10.46 -1.67
CA GLU A 151 10.44 10.70 -1.79
C GLU A 151 10.77 11.90 -2.68
N SER A 152 10.00 12.16 -3.74
CA SER A 152 10.19 13.31 -4.60
C SER A 152 9.71 14.62 -3.96
N LEU A 153 8.67 14.56 -3.13
CA LEU A 153 8.18 15.75 -2.43
C LEU A 153 9.07 16.15 -1.24
N PHE A 154 9.60 15.19 -0.50
CA PHE A 154 10.25 15.44 0.79
C PHE A 154 11.65 14.85 0.90
N GLY A 155 12.14 14.12 -0.09
CA GLY A 155 13.51 13.62 -0.16
C GLY A 155 14.48 14.64 -0.77
N PRO A 156 15.76 14.27 -0.83
CA PRO A 156 16.78 15.06 -1.51
C PRO A 156 16.46 15.17 -3.01
N GLU A 157 16.89 16.25 -3.63
CA GLU A 157 16.81 16.38 -5.09
C GLU A 157 17.77 15.37 -5.72
N ILE A 158 17.21 14.31 -6.28
CA ILE A 158 17.98 13.27 -6.95
C ILE A 158 18.01 13.58 -8.43
N PRO A 159 19.20 13.71 -9.06
CA PRO A 159 19.31 13.83 -10.50
C PRO A 159 18.61 12.64 -11.18
N ALA A 160 17.91 12.88 -12.29
CA ALA A 160 17.16 11.87 -13.02
C ALA A 160 18.01 10.64 -13.40
N GLU A 161 19.30 10.85 -13.64
CA GLU A 161 20.29 9.80 -13.94
C GLU A 161 20.57 8.87 -12.75
N ALA A 162 20.63 9.39 -11.53
CA ALA A 162 20.85 8.61 -10.32
C ALA A 162 19.59 7.80 -9.91
N SER A 163 18.40 8.30 -10.22
CA SER A 163 17.13 7.59 -9.96
C SER A 163 17.04 6.27 -10.75
N SER A 164 17.60 6.21 -11.97
CA SER A 164 17.58 4.99 -12.78
C SER A 164 18.49 3.87 -12.23
N ALA A 165 19.62 4.21 -11.62
CA ALA A 165 20.60 3.24 -11.11
C ALA A 165 20.06 2.41 -9.93
N VAL A 166 19.17 2.97 -9.12
CA VAL A 166 18.62 2.34 -7.92
C VAL A 166 17.60 1.23 -8.24
N TYR A 167 17.03 1.23 -9.44
CA TYR A 167 15.97 0.30 -9.86
C TYR A 167 16.46 -0.85 -10.78
N HIS A 168 17.77 -1.01 -10.98
CA HIS A 168 18.35 -2.00 -11.88
C HIS A 168 18.11 -3.49 -11.52
N GLY A 169 17.32 -3.81 -10.51
CA GLY A 169 17.01 -5.19 -10.11
C GLY A 169 16.03 -5.94 -11.03
N PHE A 170 15.47 -5.32 -12.05
CA PHE A 170 14.50 -5.95 -12.95
C PHE A 170 15.11 -6.12 -14.34
N ALA A 171 15.58 -7.32 -14.64
CA ALA A 171 16.04 -7.65 -15.99
C ALA A 171 14.94 -7.29 -17.01
N GLN A 172 15.29 -6.39 -17.94
CA GLN A 172 14.43 -5.94 -19.05
C GLN A 172 14.28 -7.05 -20.11
N ARG A 173 13.61 -8.12 -19.73
CA ARG A 173 13.26 -9.16 -20.69
C ARG A 173 11.91 -8.84 -21.30
N LEU A 174 11.84 -8.73 -22.62
CA LEU A 174 10.56 -8.66 -23.33
C LEU A 174 9.75 -9.94 -23.06
N PRO A 175 8.43 -9.81 -22.77
CA PRO A 175 7.57 -10.96 -22.53
C PRO A 175 7.47 -11.84 -23.77
N THR A 176 7.54 -13.15 -23.55
CA THR A 176 7.35 -14.17 -24.61
C THR A 176 5.90 -14.63 -24.66
N VAL A 177 5.48 -15.31 -25.74
CA VAL A 177 4.14 -15.91 -25.83
C VAL A 177 3.86 -16.85 -24.65
N SER A 178 4.88 -17.59 -24.17
CA SER A 178 4.74 -18.44 -22.99
C SER A 178 4.51 -17.65 -21.71
N ASP A 179 5.00 -16.41 -21.61
CA ASP A 179 4.79 -15.54 -20.46
C ASP A 179 3.33 -15.06 -20.41
N TYR A 180 2.72 -14.76 -21.55
CA TYR A 180 1.29 -14.43 -21.65
C TYR A 180 0.41 -15.63 -21.25
N GLY A 181 0.72 -16.84 -21.70
CA GLY A 181 0.00 -18.05 -21.30
C GLY A 181 0.09 -18.30 -19.79
N ARG A 182 1.26 -18.12 -19.18
CA ARG A 182 1.44 -18.19 -17.72
C ARG A 182 0.65 -17.15 -16.99
N CYS A 183 0.66 -15.91 -17.47
CA CYS A 183 -0.11 -14.83 -16.85
C CYS A 183 -1.61 -15.14 -16.85
N LEU A 184 -2.15 -15.63 -17.98
CA LEU A 184 -3.55 -16.02 -18.06
C LEU A 184 -3.87 -17.16 -17.08
N MET A 185 -3.03 -18.20 -17.03
CA MET A 185 -3.21 -19.29 -16.06
C MET A 185 -3.14 -18.80 -14.61
N MET A 186 -2.20 -17.91 -14.28
CA MET A 186 -2.09 -17.32 -12.95
C MET A 186 -3.32 -16.47 -12.61
N SER A 187 -3.82 -15.68 -13.55
CA SER A 187 -5.02 -14.86 -13.37
C SER A 187 -6.26 -15.72 -13.14
N VAL A 188 -6.44 -16.77 -13.91
CA VAL A 188 -7.53 -17.74 -13.70
C VAL A 188 -7.40 -18.45 -12.35
N ARG A 189 -6.17 -18.87 -11.99
CA ARG A 189 -5.89 -19.46 -10.68
C ARG A 189 -6.20 -18.49 -9.54
N ASN A 190 -5.78 -17.23 -9.65
CA ASN A 190 -6.05 -16.19 -8.66
C ASN A 190 -7.56 -15.98 -8.46
N VAL A 191 -8.33 -15.87 -9.55
CA VAL A 191 -9.80 -15.75 -9.48
C VAL A 191 -10.44 -16.98 -8.82
N ARG A 192 -9.99 -18.19 -9.16
CA ARG A 192 -10.48 -19.44 -8.55
C ARG A 192 -10.06 -19.58 -7.09
N GLN A 193 -8.87 -19.08 -6.73
CA GLN A 193 -8.32 -19.16 -5.37
C GLN A 193 -8.74 -18.00 -4.46
N ALA A 194 -9.33 -16.94 -5.01
CA ALA A 194 -9.94 -15.85 -4.26
C ALA A 194 -11.17 -16.38 -3.49
N ARG A 195 -10.94 -17.25 -2.50
CA ARG A 195 -12.00 -17.74 -1.64
C ARG A 195 -12.43 -16.63 -0.68
N LYS A 196 -13.73 -16.57 -0.48
CA LYS A 196 -14.33 -15.70 0.53
C LYS A 196 -13.81 -16.11 1.91
N TRP A 197 -13.37 -15.14 2.67
CA TRP A 197 -13.18 -15.31 4.10
C TRP A 197 -14.57 -15.51 4.73
N SER A 198 -14.91 -16.73 5.09
CA SER A 198 -16.17 -17.03 5.75
C SER A 198 -15.86 -17.34 7.20
N VAL A 199 -16.04 -16.33 8.05
CA VAL A 199 -16.08 -16.54 9.51
C VAL A 199 -17.57 -16.50 9.86
N PRO A 200 -18.15 -17.59 10.36
CA PRO A 200 -19.54 -17.63 10.79
C PRO A 200 -19.83 -16.47 11.76
N HIS A 201 -21.05 -15.97 11.71
CA HIS A 201 -21.53 -14.83 12.52
C HIS A 201 -20.83 -13.47 12.30
N CYS A 202 -19.73 -13.39 11.51
CA CYS A 202 -19.10 -12.14 11.13
C CYS A 202 -19.66 -11.64 9.79
N ARG A 203 -19.98 -10.35 9.72
CA ARG A 203 -20.43 -9.68 8.50
C ARG A 203 -19.59 -8.45 8.27
N THR A 204 -19.25 -8.20 7.02
CA THR A 204 -18.56 -6.97 6.65
C THR A 204 -19.49 -5.76 6.84
N THR A 205 -18.93 -4.71 7.43
CA THR A 205 -19.58 -3.40 7.65
C THR A 205 -18.90 -2.33 6.82
N PRO A 206 -19.47 -1.14 6.68
CA PRO A 206 -18.75 0.00 6.10
C PRO A 206 -17.66 0.55 7.04
N ASP A 207 -17.77 0.28 8.34
CA ASP A 207 -16.87 0.87 9.34
C ASP A 207 -15.54 0.12 9.44
N ARG A 208 -14.47 0.90 9.53
CA ARG A 208 -13.08 0.42 9.59
C ARG A 208 -12.33 1.12 10.71
N THR A 209 -11.61 0.33 11.49
CA THR A 209 -10.57 0.88 12.38
C THR A 209 -9.30 1.16 11.58
N LEU A 210 -8.47 2.06 12.10
CA LEU A 210 -7.11 2.30 11.63
C LEU A 210 -6.20 2.32 12.83
N HIS A 211 -5.20 1.43 12.85
CA HIS A 211 -4.21 1.37 13.90
C HIS A 211 -2.82 1.17 13.32
N TRP A 212 -1.81 1.71 13.98
CA TRP A 212 -0.42 1.48 13.63
C TRP A 212 0.30 0.66 14.69
N SER A 213 1.16 -0.23 14.21
CA SER A 213 2.17 -0.88 15.06
C SER A 213 3.56 -0.68 14.48
N ARG A 214 4.53 -0.47 15.33
CA ARG A 214 5.92 -0.17 14.97
C ARG A 214 6.88 -1.13 15.68
N VAL A 215 7.85 -1.67 14.93
CA VAL A 215 8.90 -2.54 15.44
C VAL A 215 10.25 -2.15 14.86
N PRO A 216 11.39 -2.42 15.53
CA PRO A 216 12.71 -2.31 14.92
C PRO A 216 12.80 -3.19 13.67
N THR A 217 13.31 -2.66 12.57
CA THR A 217 13.46 -3.42 11.31
C THR A 217 14.46 -4.57 11.47
N ASP A 218 15.44 -4.41 12.35
CA ASP A 218 16.45 -5.43 12.63
C ASP A 218 15.84 -6.68 13.29
N ALA A 219 14.76 -6.55 14.07
CA ALA A 219 14.03 -7.70 14.58
C ALA A 219 13.49 -8.60 13.46
N LEU A 220 12.93 -8.00 12.40
CA LEU A 220 12.52 -8.77 11.22
C LEU A 220 13.72 -9.37 10.49
N GLY A 221 14.83 -8.65 10.46
CA GLY A 221 16.08 -9.11 9.85
C GLY A 221 16.65 -10.33 10.55
N SER A 222 16.73 -10.31 11.88
CA SER A 222 17.23 -11.41 12.72
C SER A 222 16.36 -12.66 12.57
N ILE A 223 15.04 -12.52 12.63
CA ILE A 223 14.10 -13.62 12.41
C ILE A 223 14.27 -14.22 11.01
N ALA A 224 14.38 -13.37 9.97
CA ALA A 224 14.59 -13.83 8.60
C ALA A 224 15.92 -14.56 8.42
N ALA A 225 16.99 -14.11 9.07
CA ALA A 225 18.30 -14.74 9.02
C ALA A 225 18.31 -16.14 9.68
N THR A 226 17.61 -16.26 10.82
CA THR A 226 17.58 -17.52 11.59
C THR A 226 16.70 -18.59 10.92
N PHE A 227 15.47 -18.23 10.51
CA PHE A 227 14.52 -19.23 9.98
C PHE A 227 14.51 -19.30 8.44
N GLY A 228 15.33 -18.50 7.77
CA GLY A 228 15.33 -18.36 6.31
C GLY A 228 14.21 -17.48 5.80
N GLY A 229 14.44 -16.77 4.71
CA GLY A 229 13.45 -15.91 4.08
C GLY A 229 13.89 -14.45 3.99
N THR A 230 12.93 -13.57 3.87
CA THR A 230 13.12 -12.11 3.78
C THR A 230 12.32 -11.40 4.87
N ARG A 231 12.62 -10.13 5.14
CA ARG A 231 11.83 -9.29 6.05
C ARG A 231 10.34 -9.26 5.67
N ASN A 232 10.03 -9.28 4.37
CA ASN A 232 8.65 -9.38 3.88
C ASN A 232 8.01 -10.74 4.23
N ASP A 233 8.77 -11.84 4.19
CA ASP A 233 8.25 -13.15 4.61
C ASP A 233 7.93 -13.16 6.11
N VAL A 234 8.80 -12.58 6.95
CA VAL A 234 8.55 -12.42 8.39
C VAL A 234 7.30 -11.59 8.65
N TYR A 235 7.17 -10.46 7.95
CA TYR A 235 6.00 -9.59 8.05
C TYR A 235 4.69 -10.34 7.75
N ILE A 236 4.64 -11.08 6.65
CA ILE A 236 3.47 -11.88 6.25
C ILE A 236 3.24 -13.05 7.22
N ALA A 237 4.32 -13.74 7.63
CA ALA A 237 4.27 -14.84 8.58
C ALA A 237 3.67 -14.42 9.92
N ALA A 238 4.09 -13.28 10.45
CA ALA A 238 3.58 -12.75 11.71
C ALA A 238 2.11 -12.31 11.61
N ILE A 239 1.66 -11.74 10.47
CA ILE A 239 0.24 -11.47 10.24
C ILE A 239 -0.56 -12.77 10.22
N ALA A 240 -0.07 -13.79 9.52
CA ALA A 240 -0.75 -15.09 9.45
C ALA A 240 -0.82 -15.77 10.82
N GLN A 241 0.23 -15.67 11.63
CA GLN A 241 0.25 -16.17 12.99
C GLN A 241 -0.76 -15.45 13.89
N SER A 242 -0.79 -14.12 13.81
CA SER A 242 -1.73 -13.30 14.58
C SER A 242 -3.19 -13.59 14.20
N LEU A 243 -3.45 -13.80 12.91
CA LEU A 243 -4.78 -14.18 12.44
C LEU A 243 -5.16 -15.61 12.89
N ALA A 244 -4.19 -16.54 12.93
CA ALA A 244 -4.43 -17.89 13.42
C ALA A 244 -4.82 -17.89 14.92
N HIS A 245 -4.11 -17.10 15.75
CA HIS A 245 -4.48 -16.92 17.15
C HIS A 245 -5.84 -16.25 17.32
N TRP A 246 -6.16 -15.24 16.49
CA TRP A 246 -7.48 -14.61 16.51
C TRP A 246 -8.60 -15.59 16.17
N LEU A 247 -8.40 -16.46 15.17
CA LEU A 247 -9.37 -17.51 14.81
C LEU A 247 -9.51 -18.56 15.93
N GLU A 248 -8.41 -18.96 16.56
CA GLU A 248 -8.41 -19.89 17.69
C GLU A 248 -9.17 -19.34 18.90
N ALA A 249 -9.02 -18.03 19.17
CA ALA A 249 -9.75 -17.35 20.25
C ALA A 249 -11.27 -17.27 20.00
N MET A 250 -11.71 -17.47 18.76
CA MET A 250 -13.12 -17.57 18.36
C MET A 250 -13.59 -19.04 18.40
N SER A 251 -13.41 -19.71 19.53
CA SER A 251 -13.48 -21.17 19.75
C SER A 251 -14.73 -21.87 19.25
N ASP A 252 -15.83 -21.17 19.00
CA ASP A 252 -17.10 -21.76 18.52
C ASP A 252 -17.17 -21.89 16.99
N ILE A 253 -16.08 -21.57 16.29
CA ILE A 253 -16.06 -21.50 14.82
C ILE A 253 -15.01 -22.44 14.27
N PRO A 254 -15.37 -23.41 13.40
CA PRO A 254 -14.37 -24.21 12.72
C PRO A 254 -13.47 -23.31 11.88
N ALA A 255 -12.16 -23.26 12.22
CA ALA A 255 -11.19 -22.49 11.49
C ALA A 255 -11.14 -22.97 10.02
N PRO A 256 -11.03 -22.04 9.04
CA PRO A 256 -10.78 -22.43 7.67
C PRO A 256 -9.43 -23.16 7.58
N PRO A 257 -9.24 -24.08 6.63
CA PRO A 257 -7.96 -24.80 6.51
C PRO A 257 -6.78 -23.88 6.18
N ASP A 258 -7.05 -22.78 5.50
CA ASP A 258 -6.06 -21.81 5.10
C ASP A 258 -6.58 -20.36 5.12
N LEU A 259 -5.65 -19.43 5.30
CA LEU A 259 -5.82 -17.99 5.17
C LEU A 259 -5.36 -17.55 3.77
N ALA A 260 -6.20 -16.85 3.04
CA ALA A 260 -5.85 -16.28 1.75
C ALA A 260 -5.25 -14.87 1.93
N PHE A 261 -4.09 -14.64 1.31
CA PHE A 261 -3.42 -13.33 1.26
C PHE A 261 -3.32 -12.86 -0.18
N ALA A 262 -3.57 -11.58 -0.39
CA ALA A 262 -3.28 -10.86 -1.63
C ALA A 262 -1.95 -10.12 -1.46
N VAL A 263 -0.92 -10.61 -2.10
CA VAL A 263 0.44 -10.04 -2.03
C VAL A 263 0.74 -9.33 -3.34
N PRO A 264 0.94 -8.01 -3.32
CA PRO A 264 1.31 -7.25 -4.50
C PRO A 264 2.78 -7.47 -4.85
N ALA A 265 3.07 -7.59 -6.13
CA ALA A 265 4.41 -7.57 -6.69
C ALA A 265 4.59 -6.30 -7.52
N ASN A 266 5.54 -5.46 -7.15
CA ASN A 266 5.91 -4.30 -7.95
C ASN A 266 6.56 -4.77 -9.25
N ILE A 267 5.98 -4.36 -10.37
CA ILE A 267 6.47 -4.64 -11.75
C ILE A 267 6.77 -3.35 -12.50
N ARG A 268 6.83 -2.21 -11.81
CA ARG A 268 7.13 -0.89 -12.37
C ARG A 268 8.57 -0.84 -12.84
N ARG A 269 8.78 -0.28 -14.02
CA ARG A 269 10.11 -0.04 -14.59
C ARG A 269 10.66 1.30 -14.09
N PRO A 270 11.98 1.52 -14.14
CA PRO A 270 12.59 2.80 -13.74
C PRO A 270 11.97 4.01 -14.45
N GLU A 271 11.77 3.92 -15.76
CA GLU A 271 11.19 4.99 -16.59
C GLU A 271 9.71 5.27 -16.30
N GLU A 272 9.04 4.41 -15.56
CA GLU A 272 7.63 4.53 -15.20
C GLU A 272 7.39 5.09 -13.78
N MET A 273 8.46 5.37 -13.04
CA MET A 273 8.35 5.78 -11.63
C MET A 273 7.49 7.03 -11.46
N ASN A 274 7.64 8.00 -12.37
CA ASN A 274 6.92 9.28 -12.36
C ASN A 274 5.53 9.20 -13.01
N LEU A 275 5.16 8.06 -13.63
CA LEU A 275 3.91 7.96 -14.34
C LEU A 275 2.75 7.64 -13.40
N PRO A 276 1.55 8.19 -13.65
CA PRO A 276 0.35 7.81 -12.93
C PRO A 276 -0.05 6.37 -13.24
N GLY A 277 -0.86 5.79 -12.37
CA GLY A 277 -1.46 4.47 -12.52
C GLY A 277 -0.69 3.35 -11.81
N ASN A 278 -1.25 2.16 -11.91
CA ASN A 278 -0.80 0.98 -11.19
C ASN A 278 0.13 0.14 -12.08
N ARG A 279 1.28 -0.19 -11.53
CA ARG A 279 2.26 -1.11 -12.11
C ARG A 279 2.57 -2.21 -11.08
N THR A 280 1.50 -2.72 -10.48
CA THR A 280 1.52 -3.76 -9.46
C THR A 280 0.68 -4.93 -9.93
N ALA A 281 1.25 -6.12 -9.87
CA ALA A 281 0.52 -7.35 -10.09
C ALA A 281 0.14 -7.96 -8.75
N LEU A 282 -1.10 -8.43 -8.63
CA LEU A 282 -1.58 -9.07 -7.41
C LEU A 282 -1.48 -10.59 -7.54
N THR A 283 -0.92 -11.23 -6.53
CA THR A 283 -0.84 -12.68 -6.44
C THR A 283 -1.46 -13.15 -5.13
N HIS A 284 -2.24 -14.23 -5.20
CA HIS A 284 -2.81 -14.86 -4.01
C HIS A 284 -1.91 -15.99 -3.53
N ILE A 285 -1.61 -15.96 -2.22
CA ILE A 285 -0.97 -17.06 -1.50
C ILE A 285 -1.90 -17.59 -0.42
N ARG A 286 -1.63 -18.81 0.04
CA ARG A 286 -2.38 -19.44 1.12
C ARG A 286 -1.44 -19.90 2.19
N LEU A 287 -1.80 -19.63 3.44
CA LEU A 287 -1.05 -20.02 4.63
C LEU A 287 -1.96 -20.77 5.59
N PRO A 288 -1.46 -21.73 6.37
CA PRO A 288 -2.23 -22.45 7.36
C PRO A 288 -2.94 -21.49 8.32
N ALA A 289 -4.21 -21.75 8.61
CA ALA A 289 -5.02 -20.95 9.52
C ALA A 289 -4.85 -21.32 10.99
N THR A 290 -4.10 -22.39 11.29
CA THR A 290 -3.78 -22.82 12.66
C THR A 290 -2.49 -22.15 13.14
N PRO A 291 -2.33 -21.85 14.44
CA PRO A 291 -1.06 -21.46 15.01
C PRO A 291 0.03 -22.51 14.75
N LEU A 292 1.24 -22.03 14.47
CA LEU A 292 2.41 -22.87 14.21
C LEU A 292 3.60 -22.33 15.03
N ASP A 293 4.61 -23.18 15.26
CA ASP A 293 5.88 -22.67 15.75
C ASP A 293 6.56 -21.72 14.74
N PRO A 294 7.47 -20.85 15.18
CA PRO A 294 8.07 -19.84 14.30
C PRO A 294 8.74 -20.43 13.06
N ALA A 295 9.47 -21.55 13.19
CA ALA A 295 10.20 -22.16 12.08
C ALA A 295 9.22 -22.73 11.04
N GLN A 296 8.21 -23.46 11.46
CA GLN A 296 7.16 -24.01 10.58
C GLN A 296 6.39 -22.88 9.88
N ARG A 297 6.03 -21.82 10.61
CA ARG A 297 5.35 -20.63 10.05
C ARG A 297 6.21 -19.97 8.97
N MET A 298 7.49 -19.78 9.23
CA MET A 298 8.43 -19.20 8.27
C MET A 298 8.63 -20.10 7.04
N VAL A 299 8.80 -21.40 7.21
CA VAL A 299 8.94 -22.36 6.10
C VAL A 299 7.68 -22.34 5.20
N SER A 300 6.48 -22.35 5.79
CA SER A 300 5.23 -22.30 5.02
C SER A 300 5.10 -21.01 4.24
N THR A 301 5.45 -19.87 4.86
CA THR A 301 5.37 -18.54 4.23
C THR A 301 6.38 -18.38 3.12
N THR A 302 7.65 -18.72 3.36
CA THR A 302 8.73 -18.64 2.36
C THR A 302 8.42 -19.50 1.13
N ARG A 303 7.88 -20.72 1.34
CA ARG A 303 7.43 -21.59 0.24
C ARG A 303 6.30 -20.94 -0.58
N ALA A 304 5.32 -20.34 0.09
CA ALA A 304 4.19 -19.69 -0.57
C ALA A 304 4.62 -18.45 -1.38
N THR A 305 5.59 -17.67 -0.89
CA THR A 305 6.08 -16.45 -1.55
C THR A 305 7.19 -16.68 -2.58
N MET A 306 7.80 -17.87 -2.61
CA MET A 306 8.97 -18.17 -3.46
C MET A 306 8.71 -17.89 -4.94
N SER A 307 7.53 -18.22 -5.44
CA SER A 307 7.18 -17.98 -6.86
C SER A 307 7.18 -16.50 -7.24
N LEU A 308 6.86 -15.60 -6.30
CA LEU A 308 6.83 -14.16 -6.52
C LEU A 308 8.22 -13.54 -6.68
N LYS A 309 9.24 -14.23 -6.19
CA LYS A 309 10.66 -13.81 -6.26
C LYS A 309 11.29 -14.18 -7.62
N SER A 310 10.62 -15.03 -8.42
CA SER A 310 11.13 -15.48 -9.72
C SER A 310 11.04 -14.38 -10.78
N PRO A 311 12.16 -14.04 -11.47
CA PRO A 311 12.15 -13.08 -12.58
C PRO A 311 11.19 -13.49 -13.72
N ARG A 312 11.05 -14.79 -14.00
CA ARG A 312 10.12 -15.31 -15.02
C ARG A 312 8.66 -15.05 -14.64
N VAL A 313 8.30 -15.22 -13.37
CA VAL A 313 6.94 -14.93 -12.88
C VAL A 313 6.67 -13.44 -12.96
N ARG A 314 7.62 -12.58 -12.60
CA ARG A 314 7.47 -11.13 -12.71
C ARG A 314 7.30 -10.66 -14.16
N ALA A 315 8.07 -11.23 -15.10
CA ALA A 315 7.90 -10.95 -16.54
C ALA A 315 6.50 -11.35 -17.03
N ALA A 316 5.99 -12.52 -16.60
CA ALA A 316 4.63 -12.96 -16.92
C ALA A 316 3.57 -12.04 -16.35
N LEU A 317 3.72 -11.61 -15.08
CA LEU A 317 2.82 -10.66 -14.44
C LEU A 317 2.83 -9.30 -15.15
N ARG A 318 4.01 -8.84 -15.58
CA ARG A 318 4.13 -7.60 -16.36
C ARG A 318 3.37 -7.67 -17.69
N ALA A 319 3.57 -8.74 -18.44
CA ALA A 319 2.85 -8.96 -19.69
C ALA A 319 1.33 -8.92 -19.51
N GLY A 320 0.86 -9.44 -18.37
CA GLY A 320 -0.56 -9.45 -18.03
C GLY A 320 -1.13 -8.07 -17.72
N VAL A 321 -0.42 -7.25 -16.96
CA VAL A 321 -0.93 -5.93 -16.55
C VAL A 321 -1.15 -5.01 -17.74
N ASP A 322 -0.24 -5.05 -18.73
CA ASP A 322 -0.31 -4.15 -19.89
C ASP A 322 -1.41 -4.55 -20.89
N HIS A 323 -1.74 -5.85 -20.99
CA HIS A 323 -2.58 -6.38 -22.07
C HIS A 323 -3.78 -7.19 -21.57
N VAL A 324 -4.05 -7.20 -20.26
CA VAL A 324 -5.20 -7.93 -19.71
C VAL A 324 -6.50 -7.40 -20.32
N PRO A 325 -7.42 -8.28 -20.79
CA PRO A 325 -8.73 -7.85 -21.24
C PRO A 325 -9.49 -7.12 -20.14
N MET A 326 -10.25 -6.08 -20.49
CA MET A 326 -10.96 -5.23 -19.51
C MET A 326 -11.89 -6.03 -18.59
N TRP A 327 -12.56 -7.07 -19.10
CA TRP A 327 -13.43 -7.91 -18.28
C TRP A 327 -12.66 -8.65 -17.19
N LEU A 328 -11.43 -9.10 -17.48
CA LEU A 328 -10.57 -9.80 -16.51
C LEU A 328 -9.94 -8.79 -15.52
N ALA A 329 -9.56 -7.59 -15.98
CA ALA A 329 -9.13 -6.51 -15.10
C ALA A 329 -10.24 -6.14 -14.11
N ARG A 330 -11.50 -5.98 -14.57
CA ARG A 330 -12.66 -5.74 -13.72
C ARG A 330 -12.90 -6.90 -12.75
N ALA A 331 -12.82 -8.14 -13.21
CA ALA A 331 -12.98 -9.31 -12.35
C ALA A 331 -11.90 -9.32 -11.25
N THR A 332 -10.64 -9.07 -11.60
CA THR A 332 -9.53 -9.00 -10.64
C THR A 332 -9.74 -7.88 -9.62
N VAL A 333 -10.05 -6.66 -10.07
CA VAL A 333 -10.30 -5.53 -9.16
C VAL A 333 -11.53 -5.79 -8.27
N ASN A 334 -12.57 -6.41 -8.79
CA ASN A 334 -13.75 -6.79 -8.00
C ASN A 334 -13.46 -7.87 -6.95
N THR A 335 -12.43 -8.72 -7.12
CA THR A 335 -12.01 -9.67 -6.08
C THR A 335 -11.30 -8.99 -4.92
N ILE A 336 -10.67 -7.82 -5.17
CA ILE A 336 -9.92 -7.04 -4.21
C ILE A 336 -10.80 -5.99 -3.53
N ALA A 337 -11.55 -5.24 -4.34
CA ALA A 337 -12.30 -4.05 -3.93
C ALA A 337 -13.82 -4.23 -3.99
N GLY A 338 -14.30 -5.42 -4.33
CA GLY A 338 -15.72 -5.73 -4.39
C GLY A 338 -16.31 -6.06 -3.03
N ARG A 339 -17.66 -5.97 -2.90
CA ARG A 339 -18.41 -6.34 -1.69
C ARG A 339 -18.34 -7.85 -1.32
N ARG A 340 -17.56 -8.64 -2.03
CA ARG A 340 -17.31 -10.05 -1.70
C ARG A 340 -16.09 -10.12 -0.80
N ARG A 341 -16.19 -10.83 0.32
CA ARG A 341 -15.10 -11.02 1.30
C ARG A 341 -13.82 -11.43 0.58
N GLY A 342 -12.90 -10.47 0.48
CA GLY A 342 -11.62 -10.64 -0.19
C GLY A 342 -10.55 -11.25 0.73
N PRO A 343 -9.40 -11.65 0.18
CA PRO A 343 -8.24 -12.04 0.96
C PRO A 343 -7.68 -10.85 1.75
N VAL A 344 -6.82 -11.13 2.73
CA VAL A 344 -6.06 -10.10 3.45
C VAL A 344 -5.09 -9.44 2.48
N GLY A 345 -5.20 -8.13 2.29
CA GLY A 345 -4.23 -7.37 1.52
C GLY A 345 -2.97 -7.12 2.35
N ALA A 346 -1.78 -7.54 1.88
CA ALA A 346 -0.52 -7.34 2.59
C ALA A 346 0.55 -6.78 1.65
N SER A 347 0.95 -5.52 1.87
CA SER A 347 2.00 -4.83 1.10
C SER A 347 3.17 -4.45 2.00
N PHE A 348 4.40 -4.56 1.49
CA PHE A 348 5.63 -4.21 2.19
C PHE A 348 6.49 -3.29 1.33
N ILE A 349 6.83 -2.10 1.85
CA ILE A 349 7.56 -1.06 1.15
C ILE A 349 8.70 -0.54 2.02
N THR A 350 9.84 -0.26 1.39
CA THR A 350 11.00 0.36 2.05
C THR A 350 11.27 1.72 1.41
N LEU A 351 11.26 2.77 2.22
CA LEU A 351 11.74 4.10 1.85
C LEU A 351 13.27 4.10 1.85
N ARG A 352 13.87 4.79 0.89
CA ARG A 352 15.31 4.71 0.62
C ARG A 352 16.08 5.97 0.99
N HIS A 353 15.36 7.08 1.09
CA HIS A 353 15.95 8.40 1.30
C HIS A 353 15.51 8.98 2.62
N HIS A 354 16.43 9.70 3.27
CA HIS A 354 16.05 10.56 4.39
C HIS A 354 15.14 11.66 3.87
N LEU A 355 14.02 11.84 4.54
CA LEU A 355 13.02 12.84 4.18
C LEU A 355 13.14 14.04 5.09
N ALA A 356 12.87 15.21 4.55
CA ALA A 356 12.83 16.45 5.30
C ALA A 356 11.87 17.46 4.64
N PHE A 357 11.31 18.34 5.44
CA PHE A 357 10.61 19.50 4.94
C PHE A 357 11.39 20.76 5.32
N ARG A 358 12.00 21.43 4.32
CA ARG A 358 12.79 22.69 4.51
C ARG A 358 13.82 22.59 5.66
N GLY A 359 14.53 21.47 5.73
CA GLY A 359 15.54 21.21 6.76
C GLY A 359 15.01 20.59 8.06
N SER A 360 13.70 20.58 8.30
CA SER A 360 13.11 19.85 9.41
C SER A 360 13.04 18.34 9.07
N PRO A 361 13.68 17.45 9.85
CA PRO A 361 13.74 16.05 9.52
C PRO A 361 12.38 15.36 9.70
N VAL A 362 12.06 14.44 8.79
CA VAL A 362 10.99 13.47 9.00
C VAL A 362 11.54 12.34 9.89
N THR A 363 10.97 12.17 11.04
CA THR A 363 11.42 11.18 12.05
C THR A 363 10.74 9.83 11.93
N ALA A 364 9.55 9.80 11.30
CA ALA A 364 8.82 8.56 11.06
C ALA A 364 7.87 8.73 9.86
N VAL A 365 7.62 7.63 9.16
CA VAL A 365 6.62 7.58 8.08
C VAL A 365 5.67 6.42 8.34
N TYR A 366 4.39 6.74 8.50
CA TYR A 366 3.34 5.79 8.80
C TYR A 366 2.48 5.57 7.56
N PRO A 367 2.27 4.30 7.14
CA PRO A 367 1.44 4.00 5.98
C PRO A 367 -0.05 4.26 6.25
N VAL A 368 -0.78 4.60 5.19
CA VAL A 368 -2.25 4.62 5.20
C VAL A 368 -2.73 3.69 4.09
N MET A 369 -3.43 2.62 4.50
CA MET A 369 -3.94 1.60 3.58
C MET A 369 -5.44 1.82 3.32
N CYS A 370 -5.86 1.65 2.08
CA CYS A 370 -7.28 1.53 1.76
C CYS A 370 -7.86 0.23 2.34
N ALA A 371 -9.11 0.27 2.76
CA ALA A 371 -9.85 -0.91 3.20
C ALA A 371 -11.08 -1.08 2.34
N PRO A 372 -10.98 -1.80 1.22
CA PRO A 372 -12.11 -2.02 0.33
C PRO A 372 -13.27 -2.70 1.03
N ALA A 373 -14.50 -2.36 0.64
CA ALA A 373 -15.68 -3.05 1.10
C ALA A 373 -15.56 -4.56 0.86
N GLY A 374 -15.81 -5.36 1.89
CA GLY A 374 -15.69 -6.83 1.79
C GLY A 374 -14.32 -7.42 2.08
N THR A 375 -13.31 -6.59 2.38
CA THR A 375 -11.99 -7.04 2.86
C THR A 375 -11.98 -6.92 4.39
N PRO A 376 -11.88 -8.03 5.14
CA PRO A 376 -11.89 -7.98 6.60
C PRO A 376 -10.69 -7.25 7.19
N LEU A 377 -9.52 -7.40 6.57
CA LEU A 377 -8.27 -6.82 7.01
C LEU A 377 -7.42 -6.40 5.81
N ALA A 378 -6.95 -5.18 5.81
CA ALA A 378 -5.95 -4.67 4.88
C ALA A 378 -4.74 -4.13 5.65
N VAL A 379 -3.54 -4.49 5.19
CA VAL A 379 -2.28 -4.21 5.90
C VAL A 379 -1.25 -3.65 4.92
N LEU A 380 -0.60 -2.56 5.32
CA LEU A 380 0.48 -1.94 4.56
C LEU A 380 1.62 -1.61 5.51
N SER A 381 2.85 -1.96 5.15
CA SER A 381 4.02 -1.60 5.94
C SER A 381 4.95 -0.66 5.19
N PHE A 382 5.52 0.29 5.95
CA PHE A 382 6.64 1.12 5.54
C PHE A 382 7.84 0.87 6.44
N THR A 383 9.02 0.69 5.82
CA THR A 383 10.28 0.70 6.55
C THR A 383 10.96 2.03 6.32
N TYR A 384 11.27 2.73 7.42
CA TYR A 384 11.91 4.03 7.43
C TYR A 384 12.72 4.23 8.72
N GLU A 385 13.94 4.78 8.62
CA GLU A 385 14.82 5.13 9.77
C GLU A 385 14.94 4.00 10.81
N GLY A 386 15.27 2.78 10.34
CA GLY A 386 15.50 1.64 11.22
C GLY A 386 14.24 1.00 11.80
N TYR A 387 13.05 1.48 11.46
CA TYR A 387 11.79 0.94 11.94
C TYR A 387 10.88 0.49 10.79
N THR A 388 10.12 -0.56 11.05
CA THR A 388 9.01 -1.01 10.21
C THR A 388 7.70 -0.65 10.91
N THR A 389 6.93 0.24 10.31
CA THR A 389 5.59 0.66 10.76
C THR A 389 4.54 0.02 9.89
N VAL A 390 3.52 -0.54 10.50
CA VAL A 390 2.44 -1.27 9.83
C VAL A 390 1.11 -0.62 10.15
N CYS A 391 0.35 -0.27 9.11
CA CYS A 391 -1.05 0.14 9.21
C CYS A 391 -1.94 -1.10 9.11
N PHE A 392 -2.85 -1.24 10.05
CA PHE A 392 -3.90 -2.24 10.06
C PHE A 392 -5.26 -1.54 9.90
N ARG A 393 -5.98 -1.90 8.85
CA ARG A 393 -7.36 -1.47 8.62
C ARG A 393 -8.25 -2.68 8.78
N ALA A 394 -8.95 -2.76 9.91
CA ALA A 394 -9.82 -3.89 10.23
C ALA A 394 -11.30 -3.50 10.13
N ASP A 395 -12.11 -4.43 9.66
CA ASP A 395 -13.57 -4.31 9.60
C ASP A 395 -14.18 -4.53 11.00
N THR A 396 -14.96 -3.59 11.49
CA THR A 396 -15.59 -3.64 12.82
C THR A 396 -16.61 -4.77 12.98
N GLY A 397 -17.10 -5.33 11.87
CA GLY A 397 -17.98 -6.50 11.87
C GLY A 397 -17.26 -7.83 12.19
N PHE A 398 -15.94 -7.78 12.51
CA PHE A 398 -15.14 -8.91 12.95
C PHE A 398 -14.60 -8.63 14.36
N PRO A 399 -15.29 -9.10 15.41
CA PRO A 399 -14.94 -8.79 16.80
C PRO A 399 -13.50 -9.18 17.14
N GLY A 400 -12.75 -8.26 17.78
CA GLY A 400 -11.37 -8.46 18.18
C GLY A 400 -10.33 -8.39 17.06
N LEU A 401 -10.75 -8.28 15.78
CA LEU A 401 -9.82 -8.13 14.66
C LEU A 401 -9.09 -6.78 14.67
N ASP A 402 -9.68 -5.76 15.27
CA ASP A 402 -9.07 -4.45 15.52
C ASP A 402 -7.80 -4.55 16.37
N ARG A 403 -7.71 -5.55 17.27
CA ARG A 403 -6.55 -5.79 18.13
C ARG A 403 -5.39 -6.53 17.45
N ILE A 404 -5.54 -6.94 16.20
CA ILE A 404 -4.53 -7.71 15.45
C ILE A 404 -3.17 -6.97 15.40
N HIS A 405 -3.17 -5.65 15.41
CA HIS A 405 -1.98 -4.81 15.42
C HIS A 405 -1.12 -5.01 16.68
N HIS A 406 -1.74 -5.25 17.84
CA HIS A 406 -1.04 -5.62 19.08
C HIS A 406 -0.46 -7.01 18.97
N THR A 407 -1.28 -8.01 18.60
CA THR A 407 -0.85 -9.40 18.48
C THR A 407 0.28 -9.56 17.47
N TRP A 408 0.26 -8.80 16.35
CA TRP A 408 1.35 -8.79 15.39
C TRP A 408 2.68 -8.30 16.00
N ARG A 409 2.64 -7.22 16.76
CA ARG A 409 3.83 -6.66 17.42
C ARG A 409 4.38 -7.62 18.48
N GLU A 410 3.51 -8.22 19.26
CA GLU A 410 3.87 -9.23 20.27
C GLU A 410 4.45 -10.49 19.64
N THR A 411 3.90 -10.94 18.52
CA THR A 411 4.42 -12.08 17.75
C THR A 411 5.86 -11.81 17.29
N ILE A 412 6.14 -10.66 16.69
CA ILE A 412 7.51 -10.29 16.28
C ILE A 412 8.43 -10.22 17.49
N ARG A 413 7.99 -9.60 18.59
CA ARG A 413 8.78 -9.50 19.82
C ARG A 413 9.10 -10.87 20.39
N ALA A 414 8.11 -11.75 20.56
CA ALA A 414 8.28 -13.09 21.10
C ALA A 414 9.24 -13.94 20.23
N TRP A 415 9.09 -13.88 18.90
CA TRP A 415 10.00 -14.58 18.00
C TRP A 415 11.44 -14.06 18.10
N ASN A 416 11.64 -12.74 18.15
CA ASN A 416 12.96 -12.15 18.30
C ASN A 416 13.59 -12.47 19.66
N GLU A 417 12.83 -12.45 20.75
CA GLU A 417 13.33 -12.82 22.10
C GLU A 417 13.70 -14.30 22.20
N SER A 418 13.00 -15.18 21.49
CA SER A 418 13.34 -16.62 21.46
C SER A 418 14.70 -16.88 20.82
N LEU A 419 15.13 -16.04 19.86
CA LEU A 419 16.46 -16.14 19.23
C LEU A 419 17.60 -15.74 20.17
N LEU A 420 17.33 -14.87 21.14
CA LEU A 420 18.34 -14.42 22.11
C LEU A 420 18.59 -15.45 23.23
N ARG A 421 17.70 -16.46 23.35
CA ARG A 421 17.78 -17.52 24.35
C ARG A 421 18.34 -18.84 23.80
N SER A 422 18.44 -18.96 22.47
CA SER A 422 19.02 -20.11 21.76
C SER A 422 20.48 -19.88 21.38
#